data_168a05c030fa0908bf480ce23cf50681
#
_entry.id   168a05c030fa0908bf480ce23cf50681
#
_cell.length_a   1.000
_cell.length_b   1.000
_cell.length_c   1.000
_cell.angle_alpha   90.00
_cell.angle_beta   90.00
_cell.angle_gamma   90.00
#
_symmetry.space_group_name_H-M   'P 1'
#
loop_
_entity.id
_entity.type
_entity.pdbx_description
1 polymer ?
#
loop_
_entity_poly.entity_id
_entity_poly.type
_entity_poly.pdbx_seq_one_letter_code
_entity_poly.pdbx_strand_id
1 'polypeptide(L)'
;MDLQKIGELISALRKERSLTQDELGSKLGVSQKTVSRWETGRNMPDMAVIPDLCAVLGISIQELMTGEKTENTETKSDESFNSFIASMVERRNRKAIAGVVISLVLMIICMIGLYNMEFSVRADSTSGLEAAINEYNFNDDLKSDVLEVESIGNDMYVLYRQIDHERAGGLAKLEKGIFGKYRILSCSNYNYPLINWGYADSGSKHYIITFCVNDLPQVGSYAVYGMSKDDLEEWVKRTSETPVGEEIFRCDHSGSPFMTLTEIPDDIFVYGIENIAYYDDSGNKIKLDELAGLYEIDPDAVTSGTGTAETWIIYAFELVVLATGIVLIRFFASDIRRKK
;
A
#
# COMPACT_ATOMS: atom_id res chain seq x y z
N MET A 1 -10.91 -54.45 11.45
CA MET A 1 -12.06 -53.52 11.51
C MET A 1 -12.89 -53.79 10.26
N ASP A 2 -14.10 -54.24 10.45
CA ASP A 2 -15.00 -54.66 9.33
C ASP A 2 -16.04 -53.53 9.09
N LEU A 3 -15.81 -52.76 8.04
CA LEU A 3 -16.68 -51.63 7.71
C LEU A 3 -18.08 -52.04 7.34
N GLN A 4 -18.24 -53.26 6.84
CA GLN A 4 -19.57 -53.82 6.47
C GLN A 4 -20.41 -54.12 7.70
N LYS A 5 -19.81 -54.78 8.71
CA LYS A 5 -20.46 -55.03 10.00
C LYS A 5 -20.86 -53.75 10.72
N ILE A 6 -20.00 -52.75 10.70
CA ILE A 6 -20.27 -51.44 11.28
C ILE A 6 -21.44 -50.77 10.57
N GLY A 7 -21.46 -50.79 9.23
CA GLY A 7 -22.52 -50.22 8.43
C GLY A 7 -23.90 -50.91 8.67
N GLU A 8 -23.88 -52.23 8.75
CA GLU A 8 -25.06 -53.03 9.06
C GLU A 8 -25.61 -52.70 10.44
N LEU A 9 -24.71 -52.55 11.46
CA LEU A 9 -25.11 -52.14 12.81
C LEU A 9 -25.75 -50.75 12.82
N ILE A 10 -25.14 -49.78 12.16
CA ILE A 10 -25.70 -48.43 12.03
C ILE A 10 -27.08 -48.44 11.40
N SER A 11 -27.24 -49.20 10.30
CA SER A 11 -28.53 -49.34 9.60
C SER A 11 -29.60 -49.99 10.45
N ALA A 12 -29.23 -51.06 11.16
CA ALA A 12 -30.16 -51.77 12.05
C ALA A 12 -30.67 -50.89 13.21
N LEU A 13 -29.74 -50.22 13.91
CA LEU A 13 -30.06 -49.36 15.04
C LEU A 13 -30.84 -48.09 14.62
N ARG A 14 -30.52 -47.52 13.46
CA ARG A 14 -31.31 -46.43 12.92
C ARG A 14 -32.78 -46.85 12.67
N LYS A 15 -32.96 -48.00 12.05
CA LYS A 15 -34.31 -48.54 11.77
C LYS A 15 -35.05 -48.90 13.06
N GLU A 16 -34.37 -49.47 14.03
CA GLU A 16 -34.93 -49.75 15.38
C GLU A 16 -35.51 -48.49 16.02
N ARG A 17 -34.86 -47.31 15.75
CA ARG A 17 -35.31 -45.98 16.20
C ARG A 17 -36.28 -45.28 15.27
N SER A 18 -36.75 -45.96 14.23
CA SER A 18 -37.68 -45.41 13.22
C SER A 18 -37.18 -44.17 12.52
N LEU A 19 -35.84 -43.97 12.41
CA LEU A 19 -35.25 -42.84 11.74
C LEU A 19 -34.99 -43.15 10.25
N THR A 20 -35.25 -42.19 9.38
CA THR A 20 -34.78 -42.22 7.99
C THR A 20 -33.28 -41.85 7.94
N GLN A 21 -32.60 -42.14 6.83
CA GLN A 21 -31.21 -41.74 6.63
C GLN A 21 -31.05 -40.23 6.64
N ASP A 22 -32.06 -39.50 6.17
CA ASP A 22 -32.06 -38.01 6.15
C ASP A 22 -32.23 -37.44 7.56
N GLU A 23 -33.13 -37.99 8.37
CA GLU A 23 -33.31 -37.58 9.76
C GLU A 23 -32.05 -37.85 10.62
N LEU A 24 -31.43 -39.04 10.42
CA LEU A 24 -30.16 -39.33 11.08
C LEU A 24 -29.08 -38.33 10.63
N GLY A 25 -29.02 -38.06 9.32
CA GLY A 25 -28.09 -37.06 8.78
C GLY A 25 -28.31 -35.67 9.36
N SER A 26 -29.56 -35.22 9.44
CA SER A 26 -29.94 -33.93 10.02
C SER A 26 -29.54 -33.81 11.49
N LYS A 27 -29.74 -34.86 12.29
CA LYS A 27 -29.32 -34.89 13.71
C LYS A 27 -27.82 -34.79 13.90
N LEU A 28 -27.06 -35.31 12.94
CA LEU A 28 -25.58 -35.36 12.99
C LEU A 28 -24.90 -34.26 12.17
N GLY A 29 -25.67 -33.37 11.51
CA GLY A 29 -25.12 -32.30 10.66
C GLY A 29 -24.45 -32.83 9.39
N VAL A 30 -24.84 -33.98 8.86
CA VAL A 30 -24.29 -34.60 7.65
C VAL A 30 -25.40 -34.88 6.61
N SER A 31 -25.00 -35.07 5.35
CA SER A 31 -25.96 -35.37 4.29
C SER A 31 -26.49 -36.81 4.38
N GLN A 32 -27.75 -37.07 3.92
CA GLN A 32 -28.29 -38.40 3.72
C GLN A 32 -27.31 -39.33 2.96
N LYS A 33 -26.67 -38.82 1.92
CA LYS A 33 -25.69 -39.56 1.13
C LYS A 33 -24.48 -40.02 1.96
N THR A 34 -24.09 -39.26 2.97
CA THR A 34 -23.02 -39.59 3.91
C THR A 34 -23.45 -40.77 4.79
N VAL A 35 -24.64 -40.71 5.35
CA VAL A 35 -25.23 -41.82 6.15
C VAL A 35 -25.34 -43.09 5.32
N SER A 36 -25.86 -43.00 4.08
CA SER A 36 -25.94 -44.12 3.16
C SER A 36 -24.59 -44.80 2.88
N ARG A 37 -23.50 -44.00 2.77
CA ARG A 37 -22.14 -44.56 2.58
C ARG A 37 -21.64 -45.30 3.82
N TRP A 38 -22.00 -44.85 5.01
CA TRP A 38 -21.67 -45.55 6.25
C TRP A 38 -22.39 -46.88 6.34
N GLU A 39 -23.71 -46.87 6.09
CA GLU A 39 -24.55 -48.06 6.15
C GLU A 39 -24.18 -49.12 5.10
N THR A 40 -23.60 -48.71 3.98
CA THR A 40 -23.11 -49.64 2.94
C THR A 40 -21.64 -50.03 3.12
N GLY A 41 -21.01 -49.66 4.22
CA GLY A 41 -19.61 -49.98 4.49
C GLY A 41 -18.61 -49.31 3.57
N ARG A 42 -19.00 -48.31 2.75
CA ARG A 42 -18.10 -47.63 1.82
C ARG A 42 -17.16 -46.66 2.50
N ASN A 43 -17.60 -46.04 3.59
CA ASN A 43 -16.85 -45.10 4.38
C ASN A 43 -17.12 -45.28 5.86
N MET A 44 -16.11 -45.08 6.69
CA MET A 44 -16.25 -44.93 8.13
C MET A 44 -16.86 -43.58 8.48
N PRO A 45 -17.73 -43.44 9.50
CA PRO A 45 -18.06 -42.16 10.11
C PRO A 45 -16.77 -41.42 10.57
N ASP A 46 -16.75 -40.10 10.36
CA ASP A 46 -15.62 -39.24 10.86
C ASP A 46 -15.56 -39.36 12.39
N MET A 47 -14.34 -39.45 12.93
CA MET A 47 -14.08 -39.54 14.37
C MET A 47 -14.79 -38.45 15.18
N ALA A 48 -15.05 -37.32 14.55
CA ALA A 48 -15.74 -36.21 15.16
C ALA A 48 -17.26 -36.43 15.30
N VAL A 49 -17.86 -37.25 14.44
CA VAL A 49 -19.31 -37.55 14.41
C VAL A 49 -19.62 -38.80 15.23
N ILE A 50 -18.63 -39.66 15.47
CA ILE A 50 -18.80 -40.92 16.19
C ILE A 50 -19.47 -40.76 17.55
N PRO A 51 -19.08 -39.82 18.44
CA PRO A 51 -19.74 -39.64 19.72
C PRO A 51 -21.25 -39.33 19.58
N ASP A 52 -21.59 -38.40 18.69
CA ASP A 52 -22.97 -38.00 18.45
C ASP A 52 -23.78 -39.13 17.79
N LEU A 53 -23.17 -39.85 16.87
CA LEU A 53 -23.76 -41.03 16.25
C LEU A 53 -24.08 -42.11 17.31
N CYS A 54 -23.13 -42.41 18.19
CA CYS A 54 -23.32 -43.35 19.27
C CYS A 54 -24.40 -42.90 20.25
N ALA A 55 -24.43 -41.63 20.61
CA ALA A 55 -25.47 -41.04 21.46
C ALA A 55 -26.87 -41.17 20.82
N VAL A 56 -27.00 -40.84 19.53
CA VAL A 56 -28.25 -40.94 18.77
C VAL A 56 -28.65 -42.41 18.64
N LEU A 57 -27.72 -43.33 18.40
CA LEU A 57 -28.00 -44.75 18.23
C LEU A 57 -28.02 -45.54 19.56
N GLY A 58 -27.70 -44.95 20.71
CA GLY A 58 -27.69 -45.54 22.04
C GLY A 58 -26.78 -46.76 22.17
N ILE A 59 -25.60 -46.67 21.60
CA ILE A 59 -24.55 -47.67 21.69
C ILE A 59 -23.24 -47.05 22.13
N SER A 60 -22.37 -47.87 22.68
CA SER A 60 -21.01 -47.47 22.99
C SER A 60 -20.16 -47.36 21.71
N ILE A 61 -19.07 -46.60 21.78
CA ILE A 61 -18.10 -46.48 20.68
C ILE A 61 -17.44 -47.84 20.42
N GLN A 62 -17.25 -48.63 21.43
CA GLN A 62 -16.68 -49.99 21.31
C GLN A 62 -17.61 -50.91 20.50
N GLU A 63 -18.90 -50.88 20.76
CA GLU A 63 -19.92 -51.62 19.98
C GLU A 63 -19.95 -51.17 18.53
N LEU A 64 -19.88 -49.86 18.30
CA LEU A 64 -19.77 -49.32 16.94
C LEU A 64 -18.50 -49.83 16.22
N MET A 65 -17.36 -49.84 16.91
CA MET A 65 -16.08 -50.27 16.32
C MET A 65 -15.97 -51.79 16.10
N THR A 66 -16.62 -52.56 16.90
CA THR A 66 -16.71 -54.04 16.72
C THR A 66 -17.76 -54.43 15.71
N GLY A 67 -18.78 -53.59 15.48
CA GLY A 67 -19.95 -53.90 14.67
C GLY A 67 -20.95 -54.86 15.35
N GLU A 68 -20.84 -55.06 16.66
CA GLU A 68 -21.64 -55.99 17.44
C GLU A 68 -22.16 -55.36 18.73
N LYS A 69 -23.47 -55.50 19.03
CA LYS A 69 -24.09 -55.03 20.27
C LYS A 69 -23.77 -56.00 21.40
N THR A 70 -23.19 -55.53 22.48
CA THR A 70 -22.80 -56.34 23.63
C THR A 70 -23.76 -56.11 24.79
N GLU A 71 -24.31 -57.18 25.35
CA GLU A 71 -25.37 -57.06 26.39
C GLU A 71 -24.93 -56.63 27.77
N ASN A 72 -23.69 -56.39 28.03
CA ASN A 72 -23.20 -55.82 29.33
C ASN A 72 -21.71 -55.42 29.26
N THR A 73 -21.40 -54.14 29.23
CA THR A 73 -20.10 -53.68 29.75
C THR A 73 -20.16 -52.22 30.19
N GLU A 74 -19.70 -51.98 31.38
CA GLU A 74 -19.75 -50.71 32.11
C GLU A 74 -18.99 -49.56 31.45
N THR A 75 -19.52 -48.38 31.61
CA THR A 75 -19.20 -47.01 31.24
C THR A 75 -17.73 -46.55 31.24
N LYS A 76 -16.76 -47.33 31.77
CA LYS A 76 -15.35 -46.90 31.93
C LYS A 76 -14.54 -46.84 30.63
N SER A 77 -14.84 -47.69 29.64
CA SER A 77 -14.11 -47.68 28.36
C SER A 77 -14.48 -46.49 27.47
N ASP A 78 -15.73 -46.00 27.61
CA ASP A 78 -16.26 -44.90 26.80
C ASP A 78 -15.69 -43.57 27.25
N GLU A 79 -15.44 -43.33 28.54
CA GLU A 79 -14.82 -42.12 29.03
C GLU A 79 -13.37 -41.97 28.52
N SER A 80 -12.61 -43.08 28.52
CA SER A 80 -11.23 -43.06 28.05
C SER A 80 -11.13 -42.80 26.54
N PHE A 81 -12.04 -43.38 25.73
CA PHE A 81 -12.10 -43.18 24.28
C PHE A 81 -12.63 -41.76 23.94
N ASN A 82 -13.68 -41.31 24.63
CA ASN A 82 -14.21 -39.96 24.46
C ASN A 82 -13.15 -38.89 24.81
N SER A 83 -12.35 -39.10 25.86
CA SER A 83 -11.24 -38.21 26.20
C SER A 83 -10.13 -38.20 25.13
N PHE A 84 -9.84 -39.35 24.52
CA PHE A 84 -8.89 -39.47 23.41
C PHE A 84 -9.40 -38.73 22.17
N ILE A 85 -10.66 -38.90 21.77
CA ILE A 85 -11.28 -38.16 20.65
C ILE A 85 -11.28 -36.67 20.93
N ALA A 86 -11.67 -36.23 22.13
CA ALA A 86 -11.64 -34.82 22.53
C ALA A 86 -10.21 -34.22 22.40
N SER A 87 -9.19 -34.97 22.82
CA SER A 87 -7.80 -34.55 22.71
C SER A 87 -7.33 -34.43 21.25
N MET A 88 -7.76 -35.32 20.37
CA MET A 88 -7.44 -35.24 18.93
C MET A 88 -8.12 -34.04 18.25
N VAL A 89 -9.36 -33.75 18.58
CA VAL A 89 -10.11 -32.58 18.09
C VAL A 89 -9.45 -31.29 18.58
N GLU A 90 -9.10 -31.20 19.85
CA GLU A 90 -8.41 -30.06 20.42
C GLU A 90 -7.05 -29.83 19.77
N ARG A 91 -6.27 -30.89 19.54
CA ARG A 91 -4.98 -30.81 18.83
C ARG A 91 -5.14 -30.30 17.38
N ARG A 92 -6.20 -30.71 16.66
CA ARG A 92 -6.53 -30.23 15.31
C ARG A 92 -6.88 -28.75 15.33
N ASN A 93 -7.75 -28.33 16.25
CA ASN A 93 -8.14 -26.93 16.40
C ASN A 93 -6.96 -26.05 16.76
N ARG A 94 -6.07 -26.48 17.64
CA ARG A 94 -4.82 -25.78 17.96
C ARG A 94 -3.93 -25.61 16.73
N LYS A 95 -3.79 -26.61 15.86
CA LYS A 95 -3.04 -26.51 14.61
C LYS A 95 -3.68 -25.51 13.63
N ALA A 96 -5.01 -25.52 13.50
CA ALA A 96 -5.72 -24.57 12.65
C ALA A 96 -5.58 -23.13 13.16
N ILE A 97 -5.71 -22.91 14.47
CA ILE A 97 -5.46 -21.59 15.11
C ILE A 97 -4.00 -21.14 14.88
N ALA A 98 -3.04 -22.05 15.09
CA ALA A 98 -1.64 -21.76 14.84
C ALA A 98 -1.40 -21.38 13.37
N GLY A 99 -2.03 -22.08 12.42
CA GLY A 99 -1.97 -21.73 11.00
C GLY A 99 -2.49 -20.32 10.69
N VAL A 100 -3.62 -19.95 11.27
CA VAL A 100 -4.17 -18.58 11.14
C VAL A 100 -3.20 -17.54 11.70
N VAL A 101 -2.67 -17.77 12.91
CA VAL A 101 -1.73 -16.84 13.56
C VAL A 101 -0.45 -16.69 12.73
N ILE A 102 0.13 -17.79 12.26
CA ILE A 102 1.34 -17.77 11.44
C ILE A 102 1.07 -17.00 10.13
N SER A 103 -0.07 -17.24 9.46
CA SER A 103 -0.44 -16.52 8.23
C SER A 103 -0.56 -15.02 8.46
N LEU A 104 -1.17 -14.60 9.58
CA LEU A 104 -1.27 -13.20 9.97
C LEU A 104 0.10 -12.56 10.21
N VAL A 105 0.97 -13.25 10.95
CA VAL A 105 2.32 -12.77 11.24
C VAL A 105 3.13 -12.62 9.96
N LEU A 106 3.09 -13.60 9.07
CA LEU A 106 3.78 -13.53 7.77
C LEU A 106 3.26 -12.38 6.92
N MET A 107 1.95 -12.19 6.86
CA MET A 107 1.34 -11.06 6.15
C MET A 107 1.83 -9.72 6.69
N ILE A 108 1.85 -9.54 8.01
CA ILE A 108 2.35 -8.32 8.67
C ILE A 108 3.83 -8.10 8.36
N ILE A 109 4.67 -9.14 8.42
CA ILE A 109 6.09 -9.04 8.09
C ILE A 109 6.29 -8.61 6.64
N CYS A 110 5.53 -9.20 5.69
CA CYS A 110 5.59 -8.81 4.29
C CYS A 110 5.16 -7.36 4.08
N MET A 111 4.07 -6.92 4.71
CA MET A 111 3.60 -5.53 4.62
C MET A 111 4.62 -4.53 5.19
N ILE A 112 5.24 -4.85 6.33
CA ILE A 112 6.32 -4.03 6.89
C ILE A 112 7.53 -4.01 5.94
N GLY A 113 7.86 -5.13 5.31
CA GLY A 113 8.94 -5.22 4.32
C GLY A 113 8.69 -4.30 3.13
N LEU A 114 7.51 -4.40 2.50
CA LEU A 114 7.12 -3.55 1.38
C LEU A 114 7.10 -2.06 1.77
N TYR A 115 6.51 -1.73 2.93
CA TYR A 115 6.53 -0.37 3.45
C TYR A 115 7.96 0.17 3.60
N ASN A 116 8.90 -0.62 4.13
CA ASN A 116 10.29 -0.17 4.30
C ASN A 116 11.06 -0.06 2.98
N MET A 117 10.67 -0.79 1.94
CA MET A 117 11.22 -0.62 0.60
C MET A 117 10.74 0.69 -0.03
N GLU A 118 9.47 1.03 0.14
CA GLU A 118 8.88 2.24 -0.41
C GLU A 118 9.29 3.49 0.37
N PHE A 119 9.14 3.47 1.71
CA PHE A 119 9.51 4.58 2.59
C PHE A 119 10.91 4.34 3.15
N SER A 120 11.92 4.51 2.31
CA SER A 120 13.32 4.24 2.66
C SER A 120 14.10 5.48 3.11
N VAL A 121 13.64 6.67 2.70
CA VAL A 121 14.38 7.93 2.90
C VAL A 121 14.23 8.44 4.32
N ARG A 122 15.37 8.80 4.94
CA ARG A 122 15.42 9.50 6.22
C ARG A 122 15.82 10.95 5.96
N ALA A 123 14.95 11.88 6.37
CA ALA A 123 15.16 13.30 6.22
C ALA A 123 15.78 13.97 7.49
N ASP A 124 16.52 13.19 8.27
CA ASP A 124 17.20 13.65 9.47
C ASP A 124 18.57 14.28 9.18
N SER A 125 19.04 14.15 7.92
CA SER A 125 20.29 14.78 7.45
C SER A 125 20.22 15.13 5.97
N THR A 126 20.89 16.18 5.56
CA THR A 126 21.06 16.59 4.14
C THR A 126 21.70 15.47 3.33
N SER A 127 22.72 14.81 3.87
CA SER A 127 23.39 13.69 3.19
C SER A 127 22.47 12.50 2.92
N GLY A 128 21.46 12.26 3.76
CA GLY A 128 20.44 11.23 3.54
C GLY A 128 19.51 11.60 2.38
N LEU A 129 19.15 12.87 2.25
CA LEU A 129 18.34 13.38 1.14
C LEU A 129 19.12 13.36 -0.18
N GLU A 130 20.40 13.79 -0.17
CA GLU A 130 21.29 13.75 -1.33
C GLU A 130 21.46 12.33 -1.86
N ALA A 131 21.74 11.36 -0.98
CA ALA A 131 21.86 9.95 -1.37
C ALA A 131 20.58 9.43 -1.99
N ALA A 132 19.42 9.76 -1.41
CA ALA A 132 18.13 9.33 -1.93
C ALA A 132 17.80 9.97 -3.30
N ILE A 133 18.11 11.25 -3.50
CA ILE A 133 17.92 11.95 -4.77
C ILE A 133 18.81 11.34 -5.85
N ASN A 134 20.08 11.06 -5.54
CA ASN A 134 21.03 10.43 -6.46
C ASN A 134 20.57 9.02 -6.86
N GLU A 135 20.16 8.21 -5.90
CA GLU A 135 19.64 6.86 -6.15
C GLU A 135 18.35 6.89 -7.00
N TYR A 136 17.45 7.81 -6.71
CA TYR A 136 16.16 7.92 -7.44
C TYR A 136 16.34 8.31 -8.91
N ASN A 137 17.31 9.15 -9.22
CA ASN A 137 17.56 9.60 -10.60
C ASN A 137 18.19 8.52 -11.50
N PHE A 138 18.54 7.34 -10.95
CA PHE A 138 19.16 6.22 -11.69
C PHE A 138 20.37 6.62 -12.53
N ASN A 139 21.08 7.66 -12.10
CA ASN A 139 22.28 8.15 -12.76
C ASN A 139 23.44 8.14 -11.76
N ASP A 140 24.36 7.20 -11.92
CA ASP A 140 25.52 7.04 -11.04
C ASP A 140 26.45 8.25 -11.05
N ASP A 141 26.37 9.07 -12.10
CA ASP A 141 27.19 10.31 -12.24
C ASP A 141 26.53 11.50 -11.56
N LEU A 142 25.24 11.43 -11.21
CA LEU A 142 24.56 12.54 -10.52
C LEU A 142 25.03 12.62 -9.08
N LYS A 143 25.60 13.77 -8.73
CA LYS A 143 25.87 14.15 -7.34
C LYS A 143 25.10 15.42 -7.04
N SER A 144 24.19 15.33 -6.09
CA SER A 144 23.36 16.45 -5.67
C SER A 144 23.88 17.08 -4.37
N ASP A 145 23.69 18.39 -4.28
CA ASP A 145 23.91 19.21 -3.09
C ASP A 145 22.56 19.83 -2.71
N VAL A 146 22.05 19.51 -1.53
CA VAL A 146 20.76 20.02 -1.04
C VAL A 146 20.93 21.47 -0.61
N LEU A 147 20.16 22.35 -1.25
CA LEU A 147 20.21 23.79 -1.02
C LEU A 147 19.17 24.26 0.00
N GLU A 148 17.93 23.76 -0.13
CA GLU A 148 16.82 24.18 0.72
C GLU A 148 15.78 23.06 0.87
N VAL A 149 15.10 23.02 2.01
CA VAL A 149 14.06 22.03 2.32
C VAL A 149 12.85 22.73 2.92
N GLU A 150 11.71 22.55 2.29
CA GLU A 150 10.43 23.07 2.77
C GLU A 150 9.40 21.95 2.90
N SER A 151 8.48 22.09 3.85
CA SER A 151 7.44 21.09 4.10
C SER A 151 6.06 21.71 4.16
N ILE A 152 5.12 21.09 3.44
CA ILE A 152 3.70 21.44 3.47
C ILE A 152 2.88 20.18 3.75
N GLY A 153 2.18 20.16 4.88
CA GLY A 153 1.38 18.99 5.25
C GLY A 153 2.21 17.73 5.39
N ASN A 154 1.96 16.74 4.55
CA ASN A 154 2.71 15.49 4.50
C ASN A 154 3.82 15.49 3.43
N ASP A 155 3.88 16.52 2.61
CA ASP A 155 4.84 16.63 1.53
C ASP A 155 6.05 17.44 1.96
N MET A 156 7.22 17.04 1.48
CA MET A 156 8.48 17.73 1.62
C MET A 156 9.02 18.03 0.23
N TYR A 157 9.48 19.26 0.05
CA TYR A 157 10.09 19.72 -1.18
C TYR A 157 11.57 20.01 -0.91
N VAL A 158 12.44 19.48 -1.73
CA VAL A 158 13.89 19.59 -1.59
C VAL A 158 14.45 20.21 -2.85
N LEU A 159 14.96 21.43 -2.72
CA LEU A 159 15.72 22.09 -3.77
C LEU A 159 17.16 21.59 -3.72
N TYR A 160 17.66 21.11 -4.85
CA TYR A 160 19.03 20.62 -4.96
C TYR A 160 19.72 21.10 -6.22
N ARG A 161 21.04 21.14 -6.18
CA ARG A 161 21.92 21.48 -7.30
C ARG A 161 22.75 20.26 -7.69
N GLN A 162 23.10 20.14 -8.97
CA GLN A 162 24.07 19.16 -9.44
C GLN A 162 25.48 19.66 -9.18
N ILE A 163 26.32 18.91 -8.43
CA ILE A 163 27.65 19.37 -8.00
C ILE A 163 28.57 19.59 -9.20
N ASP A 164 28.53 18.70 -10.19
CA ASP A 164 29.41 18.79 -11.37
C ASP A 164 28.82 19.71 -12.46
N HIS A 165 27.59 20.22 -12.26
CA HIS A 165 26.87 21.12 -13.16
C HIS A 165 26.23 22.27 -12.36
N GLU A 166 27.02 23.21 -11.88
CA GLU A 166 26.60 24.21 -10.91
C GLU A 166 25.35 25.02 -11.27
N ARG A 167 25.01 25.11 -12.56
CA ARG A 167 23.83 25.84 -13.05
C ARG A 167 22.58 24.94 -13.21
N ALA A 168 22.74 23.65 -13.07
CA ALA A 168 21.65 22.70 -13.15
C ALA A 168 21.27 22.20 -11.77
N GLY A 169 20.00 21.96 -11.59
CA GLY A 169 19.47 21.44 -10.34
C GLY A 169 18.03 21.00 -10.48
N GLY A 170 17.37 20.78 -9.38
CA GLY A 170 16.04 20.25 -9.43
C GLY A 170 15.25 20.43 -8.15
N LEU A 171 13.99 20.00 -8.25
CA LEU A 171 13.08 19.93 -7.14
C LEU A 171 12.65 18.48 -6.95
N ALA A 172 12.95 17.92 -5.78
CA ALA A 172 12.44 16.63 -5.37
C ALA A 172 11.20 16.82 -4.49
N LYS A 173 10.15 16.02 -4.75
CA LYS A 173 8.97 15.94 -3.91
C LYS A 173 8.99 14.62 -3.17
N LEU A 174 8.89 14.67 -1.85
CA LEU A 174 8.85 13.52 -0.98
C LEU A 174 7.53 13.50 -0.18
N GLU A 175 7.01 12.32 0.09
CA GLU A 175 5.83 12.13 0.94
C GLU A 175 6.22 11.44 2.25
N LYS A 176 5.69 11.95 3.36
CA LYS A 176 5.94 11.42 4.70
C LYS A 176 5.09 10.20 4.98
N GLY A 177 5.74 9.11 5.38
CA GLY A 177 5.08 7.89 5.83
C GLY A 177 4.77 7.88 7.32
N ILE A 178 4.12 6.80 7.77
CA ILE A 178 3.59 6.63 9.14
C ILE A 178 4.70 6.67 10.20
N PHE A 179 5.91 6.15 9.90
CA PHE A 179 7.03 6.05 10.86
C PHE A 179 8.07 7.17 10.70
N GLY A 180 7.69 8.30 10.12
CA GLY A 180 8.58 9.44 9.95
C GLY A 180 9.64 9.26 8.87
N LYS A 181 9.57 8.20 8.08
CA LYS A 181 10.34 8.02 6.86
C LYS A 181 9.60 8.64 5.69
N TYR A 182 10.35 8.91 4.62
CA TYR A 182 9.80 9.51 3.40
C TYR A 182 10.01 8.58 2.21
N ARG A 183 9.18 8.76 1.18
CA ARG A 183 9.41 8.24 -0.16
C ARG A 183 9.54 9.38 -1.14
N ILE A 184 10.35 9.24 -2.15
CA ILE A 184 10.41 10.21 -3.25
C ILE A 184 9.24 9.92 -4.19
N LEU A 185 8.44 10.95 -4.46
CA LEU A 185 7.35 10.89 -5.44
C LEU A 185 7.83 11.31 -6.82
N SER A 186 8.69 12.32 -6.89
CA SER A 186 9.27 12.81 -8.14
C SER A 186 10.57 13.55 -7.88
N CYS A 187 11.46 13.48 -8.85
CA CYS A 187 12.60 14.38 -8.98
C CYS A 187 12.53 15.02 -10.36
N SER A 188 12.50 16.33 -10.41
CA SER A 188 12.51 17.09 -11.66
C SER A 188 13.83 17.81 -11.77
N ASN A 189 14.59 17.51 -12.81
CA ASN A 189 15.86 18.14 -13.09
C ASN A 189 15.66 19.26 -14.11
N TYR A 190 16.14 20.43 -13.79
CA TYR A 190 16.03 21.62 -14.62
C TYR A 190 17.44 22.10 -14.98
N ASN A 191 17.62 22.33 -16.26
CA ASN A 191 18.79 22.98 -16.83
C ASN A 191 18.40 24.36 -17.36
N TYR A 192 17.55 25.05 -16.60
CA TYR A 192 17.08 26.38 -16.92
C TYR A 192 17.56 27.36 -15.88
N PRO A 193 18.29 28.41 -16.26
CA PRO A 193 19.05 29.24 -15.33
C PRO A 193 18.19 30.22 -14.51
N LEU A 194 16.93 30.41 -14.90
CA LEU A 194 16.04 31.37 -14.26
C LEU A 194 15.10 30.71 -13.24
N ILE A 195 14.17 31.50 -12.74
CA ILE A 195 13.16 31.01 -11.77
C ILE A 195 12.26 30.00 -12.43
N ASN A 196 12.15 28.84 -11.79
CA ASN A 196 11.22 27.79 -12.12
C ASN A 196 10.07 27.78 -11.13
N TRP A 197 8.98 27.08 -11.46
CA TRP A 197 7.85 26.96 -10.59
C TRP A 197 7.18 25.58 -10.68
N GLY A 198 6.40 25.25 -9.66
CA GLY A 198 5.59 24.05 -9.60
C GLY A 198 4.39 24.25 -8.69
N TYR A 199 3.46 23.30 -8.70
CA TYR A 199 2.32 23.29 -7.79
C TYR A 199 2.55 22.37 -6.60
N ALA A 200 1.99 22.77 -5.46
CA ALA A 200 1.89 21.96 -4.26
C ALA A 200 0.50 22.10 -3.65
N ASP A 201 -0.03 20.98 -3.16
CA ASP A 201 -1.34 20.93 -2.52
C ASP A 201 -1.22 20.43 -1.08
N SER A 202 -1.97 21.02 -0.17
CA SER A 202 -2.08 20.54 1.21
C SER A 202 -3.51 20.69 1.72
N GLY A 203 -4.23 19.58 1.81
CA GLY A 203 -5.65 19.60 2.13
C GLY A 203 -6.47 20.31 1.06
N SER A 204 -7.12 21.41 1.43
CA SER A 204 -7.89 22.26 0.50
C SER A 204 -7.12 23.50 0.05
N LYS A 205 -5.84 23.61 0.33
CA LYS A 205 -5.03 24.77 -0.02
C LYS A 205 -4.11 24.44 -1.18
N HIS A 206 -3.99 25.39 -2.10
CA HIS A 206 -3.11 25.33 -3.26
C HIS A 206 -1.97 26.30 -3.10
N TYR A 207 -0.79 25.86 -3.49
CA TYR A 207 0.46 26.64 -3.39
C TYR A 207 1.18 26.62 -4.71
N ILE A 208 1.86 27.71 -4.99
CA ILE A 208 2.93 27.76 -6.00
C ILE A 208 4.27 27.70 -5.27
N ILE A 209 5.13 26.82 -5.75
CA ILE A 209 6.54 26.79 -5.39
C ILE A 209 7.30 27.51 -6.49
N THR A 210 7.97 28.59 -6.15
CA THR A 210 8.94 29.22 -7.04
C THR A 210 10.35 28.96 -6.51
N PHE A 211 11.26 28.59 -7.39
CA PHE A 211 12.61 28.23 -6.99
C PHE A 211 13.64 28.56 -8.07
N CYS A 212 14.86 28.81 -7.63
CA CYS A 212 16.02 29.01 -8.50
C CYS A 212 17.26 28.41 -7.85
N VAL A 213 18.07 27.71 -8.63
CA VAL A 213 19.35 27.14 -8.17
C VAL A 213 20.56 28.10 -8.42
N ASN A 214 20.34 29.13 -9.23
CA ASN A 214 21.38 30.04 -9.65
C ASN A 214 21.30 31.38 -8.91
N ASP A 215 22.44 32.04 -8.80
CA ASP A 215 22.48 33.44 -8.43
C ASP A 215 21.99 34.31 -9.58
N LEU A 216 21.05 35.20 -9.31
CA LEU A 216 20.52 36.16 -10.27
C LEU A 216 20.83 37.60 -9.82
N PRO A 217 22.11 38.02 -9.87
CA PRO A 217 22.55 39.28 -9.27
C PRO A 217 21.94 40.53 -9.94
N GLN A 218 21.34 40.40 -11.13
CA GLN A 218 20.67 41.50 -11.82
C GLN A 218 19.20 41.64 -11.41
N VAL A 219 18.67 40.65 -10.68
CA VAL A 219 17.25 40.59 -10.29
C VAL A 219 17.11 41.05 -8.83
N GLY A 220 16.49 42.18 -8.63
CA GLY A 220 16.13 42.69 -7.29
C GLY A 220 14.80 42.12 -6.78
N SER A 221 13.85 41.86 -7.69
CA SER A 221 12.60 41.21 -7.36
C SER A 221 11.99 40.50 -8.56
N TYR A 222 11.07 39.55 -8.27
CA TYR A 222 10.27 38.91 -9.31
C TYR A 222 8.79 38.92 -8.91
N ALA A 223 7.92 38.92 -9.91
CA ALA A 223 6.48 38.83 -9.69
C ALA A 223 5.92 37.65 -10.50
N VAL A 224 5.00 36.92 -9.89
CA VAL A 224 4.26 35.82 -10.54
C VAL A 224 2.87 36.29 -10.88
N TYR A 225 2.48 36.04 -12.12
CA TYR A 225 1.19 36.40 -12.67
C TYR A 225 0.37 35.13 -12.89
N GLY A 226 -0.90 35.18 -12.54
CA GLY A 226 -1.85 34.09 -12.73
C GLY A 226 -3.08 34.56 -13.47
N MET A 227 -3.82 33.62 -13.97
CA MET A 227 -5.04 33.87 -14.71
C MET A 227 -6.15 32.91 -14.26
N SER A 228 -7.38 33.36 -14.42
CA SER A 228 -8.53 32.48 -14.21
C SER A 228 -8.60 31.38 -15.25
N LYS A 229 -9.38 30.35 -15.02
CA LYS A 229 -9.58 29.26 -15.99
C LYS A 229 -10.15 29.77 -17.32
N ASP A 230 -11.02 30.76 -17.25
CA ASP A 230 -11.65 31.33 -18.45
C ASP A 230 -10.65 32.14 -19.30
N ASP A 231 -9.75 32.89 -18.63
CA ASP A 231 -8.69 33.64 -19.30
C ASP A 231 -7.62 32.70 -19.91
N LEU A 232 -7.38 31.53 -19.29
CA LEU A 232 -6.43 30.54 -19.78
C LEU A 232 -6.79 30.05 -21.20
N GLU A 233 -8.08 29.82 -21.47
CA GLU A 233 -8.56 29.42 -22.80
C GLU A 233 -8.32 30.47 -23.86
N GLU A 234 -8.38 31.75 -23.49
CA GLU A 234 -8.07 32.86 -24.38
C GLU A 234 -6.55 33.01 -24.59
N TRP A 235 -5.75 32.84 -23.53
CA TRP A 235 -4.30 32.95 -23.59
C TRP A 235 -3.65 31.88 -24.48
N VAL A 236 -4.11 30.63 -24.42
CA VAL A 236 -3.60 29.55 -25.28
C VAL A 236 -3.65 29.90 -26.78
N LYS A 237 -4.49 30.87 -27.13
CA LYS A 237 -4.64 31.38 -28.53
C LYS A 237 -3.68 32.53 -28.87
N ARG A 238 -2.95 33.07 -27.87
CA ARG A 238 -2.06 34.22 -28.04
C ARG A 238 -0.60 33.81 -27.80
N THR A 239 0.31 34.18 -28.71
CA THR A 239 1.75 34.17 -28.50
C THR A 239 2.13 35.54 -27.94
N SER A 240 2.36 35.64 -26.64
CA SER A 240 2.74 36.89 -25.96
C SER A 240 3.95 36.67 -25.07
N GLU A 241 4.97 37.51 -25.21
CA GLU A 241 6.14 37.56 -24.33
C GLU A 241 5.88 38.26 -23.00
N THR A 242 4.68 38.78 -22.79
CA THR A 242 4.30 39.48 -21.57
C THR A 242 3.45 38.58 -20.67
N PRO A 243 3.67 38.58 -19.36
CA PRO A 243 2.79 37.90 -18.41
C PRO A 243 1.33 38.30 -18.64
N VAL A 244 0.47 37.27 -18.75
CA VAL A 244 -0.96 37.46 -18.93
C VAL A 244 -1.64 37.12 -17.61
N GLY A 245 -2.54 37.98 -17.15
CA GLY A 245 -3.26 37.83 -15.90
C GLY A 245 -2.92 38.93 -14.88
N GLU A 246 -3.32 38.69 -13.65
CA GLU A 246 -3.06 39.61 -12.54
C GLU A 246 -1.83 39.18 -11.75
N GLU A 247 -1.11 40.15 -11.15
CA GLU A 247 -0.01 39.85 -10.24
C GLU A 247 -0.55 39.16 -9.00
N ILE A 248 -0.15 37.87 -8.80
CA ILE A 248 -0.58 37.08 -7.64
C ILE A 248 0.25 37.48 -6.42
N PHE A 249 1.56 37.53 -6.60
CA PHE A 249 2.50 37.95 -5.57
C PHE A 249 3.83 38.45 -6.19
N ARG A 250 4.55 39.20 -5.38
CA ARG A 250 5.91 39.69 -5.67
C ARG A 250 6.82 39.32 -4.53
N CYS A 251 8.00 38.82 -4.85
CA CYS A 251 9.05 38.53 -3.89
C CYS A 251 10.30 39.36 -4.19
N ASP A 252 10.88 39.92 -3.15
CA ASP A 252 12.22 40.51 -3.24
C ASP A 252 13.24 39.36 -3.37
N HIS A 253 14.15 39.51 -4.32
CA HIS A 253 15.18 38.52 -4.55
C HIS A 253 16.47 39.02 -3.91
N SER A 254 16.95 38.35 -2.87
CA SER A 254 18.18 38.74 -2.14
C SER A 254 19.46 38.07 -2.65
N GLY A 255 19.46 37.55 -3.87
CA GLY A 255 20.55 36.74 -4.41
C GLY A 255 20.41 35.26 -4.00
N SER A 256 21.33 34.40 -4.28
CA SER A 256 21.46 32.99 -3.85
C SER A 256 20.33 32.05 -4.19
N PRO A 257 20.58 30.75 -4.31
CA PRO A 257 19.51 29.76 -4.52
C PRO A 257 18.39 29.92 -3.50
N PHE A 258 17.14 29.83 -3.95
CA PHE A 258 15.95 29.97 -3.07
C PHE A 258 14.81 29.08 -3.50
N MET A 259 13.93 28.80 -2.55
CA MET A 259 12.63 28.18 -2.76
C MET A 259 11.57 28.92 -1.94
N THR A 260 10.48 29.34 -2.56
CA THR A 260 9.39 30.06 -1.89
C THR A 260 8.08 29.36 -2.17
N LEU A 261 7.29 29.16 -1.11
CA LEU A 261 5.95 28.61 -1.21
C LEU A 261 4.91 29.71 -0.94
N THR A 262 4.05 29.94 -1.91
CA THR A 262 3.00 30.97 -1.82
C THR A 262 1.64 30.34 -2.00
N GLU A 263 0.74 30.54 -1.02
CA GLU A 263 -0.66 30.11 -1.12
C GLU A 263 -1.39 30.92 -2.19
N ILE A 264 -2.12 30.24 -3.07
CA ILE A 264 -2.87 30.85 -4.16
C ILE A 264 -4.35 30.47 -4.10
N PRO A 265 -5.27 31.31 -4.65
CA PRO A 265 -6.68 30.94 -4.79
C PRO A 265 -6.88 29.74 -5.71
N ASP A 266 -7.95 28.95 -5.47
CA ASP A 266 -8.25 27.69 -6.15
C ASP A 266 -8.55 27.85 -7.66
N ASP A 267 -8.97 29.04 -8.08
CA ASP A 267 -9.37 29.38 -9.44
C ASP A 267 -8.25 30.03 -10.26
N ILE A 268 -7.09 30.26 -9.66
CA ILE A 268 -5.95 30.91 -10.29
C ILE A 268 -4.93 29.86 -10.79
N PHE A 269 -4.53 30.01 -12.03
CA PHE A 269 -3.54 29.16 -12.69
C PHE A 269 -2.35 30.00 -13.15
N VAL A 270 -1.15 29.47 -12.93
CA VAL A 270 0.09 29.95 -13.55
C VAL A 270 0.44 29.00 -14.68
N TYR A 271 0.73 29.52 -15.85
CA TYR A 271 1.04 28.70 -17.02
C TYR A 271 2.22 29.28 -17.80
N GLY A 272 3.28 28.49 -17.93
CA GLY A 272 4.50 28.88 -18.63
C GLY A 272 5.42 29.79 -17.82
N ILE A 273 6.66 29.88 -18.27
CA ILE A 273 7.67 30.74 -17.66
C ILE A 273 7.47 32.23 -17.94
N GLU A 274 6.65 32.56 -18.94
CA GLU A 274 6.29 33.92 -19.33
C GLU A 274 5.45 34.62 -18.26
N ASN A 275 4.86 33.86 -17.33
CA ASN A 275 4.10 34.42 -16.21
C ASN A 275 4.97 34.82 -15.02
N ILE A 276 6.30 34.80 -15.17
CA ILE A 276 7.24 35.37 -14.21
C ILE A 276 7.86 36.62 -14.83
N ALA A 277 7.68 37.76 -14.16
CA ALA A 277 8.34 39.00 -14.54
C ALA A 277 9.48 39.30 -13.57
N TYR A 278 10.58 39.79 -14.11
CA TYR A 278 11.79 40.10 -13.38
C TYR A 278 12.02 41.62 -13.32
N TYR A 279 12.51 42.10 -12.22
CA TYR A 279 12.78 43.52 -11.98
C TYR A 279 14.15 43.72 -11.38
N ASP A 280 14.85 44.81 -11.77
CA ASP A 280 16.10 45.20 -11.19
C ASP A 280 15.91 45.86 -9.78
N ASP A 281 17.01 46.20 -9.10
CA ASP A 281 16.96 46.88 -7.80
C ASP A 281 16.29 48.25 -7.84
N SER A 282 16.15 48.85 -9.01
CA SER A 282 15.45 50.11 -9.22
C SER A 282 13.95 49.91 -9.54
N GLY A 283 13.49 48.68 -9.65
CA GLY A 283 12.11 48.32 -9.99
C GLY A 283 11.80 48.37 -11.49
N ASN A 284 12.80 48.46 -12.37
CA ASN A 284 12.59 48.41 -13.80
C ASN A 284 12.47 46.96 -14.25
N LYS A 285 11.48 46.69 -15.17
CA LYS A 285 11.29 45.36 -15.70
C LYS A 285 12.44 44.93 -16.61
N ILE A 286 13.01 43.76 -16.36
CA ILE A 286 14.05 43.13 -17.18
C ILE A 286 13.36 42.22 -18.24
N LYS A 287 13.85 42.27 -19.45
CA LYS A 287 13.34 41.36 -20.50
C LYS A 287 13.90 39.97 -20.31
N LEU A 288 13.01 38.95 -20.53
CA LEU A 288 13.36 37.55 -20.35
C LEU A 288 14.52 37.12 -21.25
N ASP A 289 14.52 37.53 -22.53
CA ASP A 289 15.60 37.22 -23.47
C ASP A 289 16.96 37.83 -23.06
N GLU A 290 16.94 39.03 -22.48
CA GLU A 290 18.11 39.70 -21.99
C GLU A 290 18.70 38.94 -20.79
N LEU A 291 17.83 38.49 -19.89
CA LEU A 291 18.25 37.74 -18.71
C LEU A 291 18.70 36.33 -19.08
N ALA A 292 17.95 35.62 -19.95
CA ALA A 292 18.27 34.26 -20.40
C ALA A 292 19.59 34.20 -21.21
N GLY A 293 19.91 35.27 -21.97
CA GLY A 293 21.16 35.37 -22.73
C GLY A 293 22.43 35.49 -21.87
N LEU A 294 22.30 35.75 -20.56
CA LEU A 294 23.41 35.80 -19.63
C LEU A 294 23.85 34.45 -19.11
N TYR A 295 23.02 33.43 -19.32
CA TYR A 295 23.26 32.10 -18.79
C TYR A 295 23.27 31.05 -19.93
N GLU A 296 24.38 30.35 -20.05
CA GLU A 296 24.48 29.21 -20.98
C GLU A 296 23.83 28.00 -20.37
N ILE A 297 23.05 27.28 -21.19
CA ILE A 297 22.48 25.97 -20.82
C ILE A 297 23.61 24.94 -20.91
N ASP A 298 23.82 24.17 -19.85
CA ASP A 298 24.78 23.08 -19.83
C ASP A 298 24.20 21.84 -20.56
N PRO A 299 24.74 21.46 -21.73
CA PRO A 299 24.20 20.37 -22.52
C PRO A 299 24.39 19.00 -21.86
N ASP A 300 25.31 18.85 -20.93
CA ASP A 300 25.66 17.60 -20.25
C ASP A 300 24.89 17.43 -18.93
N ALA A 301 24.19 18.48 -18.48
CA ALA A 301 23.37 18.37 -17.26
C ALA A 301 22.19 17.41 -17.42
N VAL A 302 21.91 16.65 -16.39
CA VAL A 302 20.78 15.72 -16.35
C VAL A 302 19.46 16.49 -16.37
N THR A 303 18.63 16.26 -17.37
CA THR A 303 17.33 16.95 -17.58
C THR A 303 16.13 16.03 -17.52
N SER A 304 16.29 14.76 -17.10
CA SER A 304 15.19 13.81 -17.06
C SER A 304 14.35 13.96 -15.79
N GLY A 305 13.05 14.06 -15.94
CA GLY A 305 12.09 13.87 -14.86
C GLY A 305 11.75 12.37 -14.73
N THR A 306 11.85 11.82 -13.53
CA THR A 306 11.46 10.45 -13.27
C THR A 306 10.01 10.41 -12.80
N GLY A 307 9.21 9.58 -13.44
CA GLY A 307 7.77 9.51 -13.18
C GLY A 307 7.39 8.48 -12.11
N THR A 308 6.15 8.57 -11.67
CA THR A 308 5.50 7.76 -10.64
C THR A 308 5.19 6.30 -11.04
N ALA A 309 5.73 5.78 -12.16
CA ALA A 309 5.35 4.48 -12.72
C ALA A 309 5.61 3.29 -11.79
N GLU A 310 6.61 3.38 -10.92
CA GLU A 310 6.99 2.26 -10.04
C GLU A 310 6.06 2.08 -8.83
N THR A 311 5.39 3.12 -8.37
CA THR A 311 4.49 3.05 -7.22
C THR A 311 3.31 2.09 -7.45
N TRP A 312 2.81 1.97 -8.67
CA TRP A 312 1.75 1.03 -9.03
C TRP A 312 2.14 -0.44 -8.86
N ILE A 313 3.42 -0.76 -9.09
CA ILE A 313 3.94 -2.12 -8.93
C ILE A 313 3.92 -2.49 -7.44
N ILE A 314 4.32 -1.59 -6.57
CA ILE A 314 4.32 -1.80 -5.10
C ILE A 314 2.89 -2.03 -4.61
N TYR A 315 1.92 -1.19 -5.01
CA TYR A 315 0.51 -1.38 -4.67
C TYR A 315 -0.05 -2.71 -5.20
N ALA A 316 0.37 -3.15 -6.39
CA ALA A 316 -0.02 -4.45 -6.90
C ALA A 316 0.53 -5.60 -6.04
N PHE A 317 1.78 -5.52 -5.58
CA PHE A 317 2.36 -6.49 -4.65
C PHE A 317 1.66 -6.50 -3.30
N GLU A 318 1.32 -5.35 -2.73
CA GLU A 318 0.55 -5.24 -1.49
C GLU A 318 -0.81 -5.91 -1.60
N LEU A 319 -1.53 -5.69 -2.72
CA LEU A 319 -2.80 -6.35 -3.01
C LEU A 319 -2.66 -7.89 -3.09
N VAL A 320 -1.60 -8.39 -3.73
CA VAL A 320 -1.33 -9.83 -3.83
C VAL A 320 -1.04 -10.42 -2.44
N VAL A 321 -0.23 -9.75 -1.62
CA VAL A 321 0.06 -10.18 -0.24
C VAL A 321 -1.21 -10.24 0.60
N LEU A 322 -2.06 -9.20 0.54
CA LEU A 322 -3.34 -9.15 1.24
C LEU A 322 -4.30 -10.26 0.78
N ALA A 323 -4.46 -10.43 -0.54
CA ALA A 323 -5.33 -11.46 -1.10
C ALA A 323 -4.87 -12.86 -0.69
N THR A 324 -3.58 -13.15 -0.78
CA THR A 324 -2.98 -14.44 -0.37
C THR A 324 -3.17 -14.68 1.13
N GLY A 325 -2.91 -13.67 1.96
CA GLY A 325 -3.13 -13.73 3.40
C GLY A 325 -4.59 -14.05 3.76
N ILE A 326 -5.55 -13.39 3.12
CA ILE A 326 -6.99 -13.65 3.32
C ILE A 326 -7.36 -15.08 2.93
N VAL A 327 -6.84 -15.60 1.80
CA VAL A 327 -7.09 -16.98 1.36
C VAL A 327 -6.56 -17.98 2.38
N LEU A 328 -5.34 -17.80 2.87
CA LEU A 328 -4.74 -18.67 3.88
C LEU A 328 -5.51 -18.65 5.20
N ILE A 329 -5.90 -17.46 5.67
CA ILE A 329 -6.71 -17.30 6.88
C ILE A 329 -8.06 -18.01 6.72
N ARG A 330 -8.74 -17.85 5.57
CA ARG A 330 -10.02 -18.53 5.28
C ARG A 330 -9.84 -20.04 5.22
N PHE A 331 -8.76 -20.52 4.62
CA PHE A 331 -8.46 -21.95 4.55
C PHE A 331 -8.35 -22.55 5.96
N PHE A 332 -7.52 -22.01 6.83
CA PHE A 332 -7.35 -22.50 8.20
C PHE A 332 -8.60 -22.26 9.08
N ALA A 333 -9.32 -21.14 8.90
CA ALA A 333 -10.54 -20.84 9.62
C ALA A 333 -11.70 -21.76 9.24
N SER A 334 -11.75 -22.26 8.01
CA SER A 334 -12.77 -23.22 7.57
C SER A 334 -12.69 -24.53 8.33
N ASP A 335 -11.49 -24.94 8.72
CA ASP A 335 -11.26 -26.13 9.54
C ASP A 335 -11.82 -25.98 10.97
N ILE A 336 -11.89 -24.74 11.49
CA ILE A 336 -12.48 -24.42 12.79
C ILE A 336 -14.01 -24.38 12.70
N ARG A 337 -14.59 -23.83 11.60
CA ARG A 337 -16.04 -23.64 11.40
C ARG A 337 -16.81 -24.90 11.05
N ARG A 338 -16.18 -25.93 10.50
CA ARG A 338 -16.88 -27.20 10.14
C ARG A 338 -17.47 -27.93 11.33
N LYS A 339 -17.53 -27.30 12.54
CA LYS A 339 -18.01 -27.88 13.80
C LYS A 339 -18.93 -26.97 14.65
N LYS A 340 -19.56 -25.99 14.08
CA LYS A 340 -20.77 -25.40 14.67
C LYS A 340 -21.97 -25.81 13.79
#